data_98b1a84f21329e0735daf7e14ea247ea
#
_entry.id   98b1a84f21329e0735daf7e14ea247ea
#
_cell.length_a   1.000
_cell.length_b   1.000
_cell.length_c   1.000
_cell.angle_alpha   90.00
_cell.angle_beta   90.00
_cell.angle_gamma   90.00
#
_symmetry.space_group_name_H-M   'P 1'
#
loop_
_entity.id
_entity.type
_entity.pdbx_description
1 polymer ?
#
loop_
_entity_poly.entity_id
_entity_poly.type
_entity_poly.pdbx_seq_one_letter_code
_entity_poly.pdbx_strand_id
1 'polypeptide(L)'
;MKIAIIGAGISGLSQYLWLEKLGLLNDHSVTIYEARGAKDRSAAAVANLETYNASVIGASIGLSPTGLHVLKRLGQDLYNEVQRTGHIIRSWRMSNARGWTLANSPAGGENEMMVMIGRDACCQILRKRVPDNVVVKRKVIDVKLAEGNNRPALLFQDHTREEVDFVIACDGIWSRTRRAMFGAQDGDEYEFSPQYEGLVGVGGFIPSSEIKGTLDGEMNVVLGANGFFGYGYTTGNPQDSSKAGDTATWWSTYTLNKCPDDWRNIDKDDVKKELQKRHLGWQNAAIQNIVRDVEVDSLYPTFITPLLPTWEKGGCVLVGDAAHALQPSSGQGASMALEDCEALALLLRHYLQEDSENGLLRAAKQYSDLRRPRLDMVFKKAQQLAGMKQDMGFVQEMFMYFFVWLFSRLKITENYQRKLSEYDVPTEVSRIIRQTG
;
A
#
# COMPACT_ATOMS: atom_id res chain seq x y z
N MET A 1 -6.87 21.92 -19.84
CA MET A 1 -5.46 21.64 -19.49
C MET A 1 -5.15 20.16 -19.73
N LYS A 2 -3.87 19.84 -19.96
CA LYS A 2 -3.39 18.47 -20.17
C LYS A 2 -2.71 17.95 -18.90
N ILE A 3 -3.31 16.96 -18.26
CA ILE A 3 -2.83 16.37 -17.01
C ILE A 3 -2.29 14.96 -17.29
N ALA A 4 -1.08 14.67 -16.85
CA ALA A 4 -0.49 13.35 -16.93
C ALA A 4 -0.51 12.66 -15.57
N ILE A 5 -1.02 11.43 -15.51
CA ILE A 5 -0.87 10.52 -14.36
C ILE A 5 0.21 9.50 -14.73
N ILE A 6 1.25 9.36 -13.90
CA ILE A 6 2.31 8.38 -14.13
C ILE A 6 2.08 7.16 -13.24
N GLY A 7 1.81 6.01 -13.84
CA GLY A 7 1.52 4.74 -13.18
C GLY A 7 0.03 4.41 -13.07
N ALA A 8 -0.34 3.20 -13.50
CA ALA A 8 -1.70 2.66 -13.40
C ALA A 8 -1.81 1.63 -12.24
N GLY A 9 -1.23 1.93 -11.10
CA GLY A 9 -1.44 1.23 -9.83
C GLY A 9 -2.73 1.68 -9.13
N ILE A 10 -2.93 1.27 -7.87
CA ILE A 10 -4.09 1.67 -7.05
C ILE A 10 -4.22 3.20 -7.02
N SER A 11 -3.13 3.94 -6.75
CA SER A 11 -3.13 5.39 -6.70
C SER A 11 -3.54 6.03 -8.03
N GLY A 12 -2.89 5.66 -9.15
CA GLY A 12 -3.16 6.32 -10.43
C GLY A 12 -4.55 6.03 -10.98
N LEU A 13 -5.04 4.79 -10.84
CA LEU A 13 -6.39 4.42 -11.23
C LEU A 13 -7.43 5.14 -10.36
N SER A 14 -7.23 5.17 -9.04
CA SER A 14 -8.12 5.87 -8.10
C SER A 14 -8.11 7.37 -8.34
N GLN A 15 -6.95 7.96 -8.63
CA GLN A 15 -6.83 9.38 -8.93
C GLN A 15 -7.64 9.76 -10.17
N TYR A 16 -7.53 8.97 -11.25
CA TYR A 16 -8.35 9.20 -12.45
C TYR A 16 -9.85 9.14 -12.13
N LEU A 17 -10.30 8.10 -11.42
CA LEU A 17 -11.71 7.93 -11.06
C LEU A 17 -12.23 9.06 -10.17
N TRP A 18 -11.40 9.61 -9.29
CA TRP A 18 -11.76 10.78 -8.51
C TRP A 18 -11.89 12.05 -9.36
N LEU A 19 -10.98 12.27 -10.33
CA LEU A 19 -11.07 13.41 -11.26
C LEU A 19 -12.35 13.30 -12.11
N GLU A 20 -12.67 12.11 -12.61
CA GLU A 20 -13.91 11.82 -13.34
C GLU A 20 -15.15 12.10 -12.49
N LYS A 21 -15.24 11.52 -11.29
CA LYS A 21 -16.36 11.69 -10.36
C LYS A 21 -16.64 13.14 -10.03
N LEU A 22 -15.60 13.96 -9.93
CA LEU A 22 -15.72 15.38 -9.59
C LEU A 22 -15.93 16.29 -10.82
N GLY A 23 -16.07 15.70 -12.02
CA GLY A 23 -16.35 16.43 -13.27
C GLY A 23 -15.14 17.16 -13.86
N LEU A 24 -13.92 16.93 -13.33
CA LEU A 24 -12.71 17.61 -13.80
C LEU A 24 -12.28 17.17 -15.22
N LEU A 25 -12.77 16.03 -15.70
CA LEU A 25 -12.49 15.55 -17.06
C LEU A 25 -13.28 16.28 -18.15
N ASN A 26 -14.29 17.07 -17.79
CA ASN A 26 -15.08 17.86 -18.76
C ASN A 26 -14.23 18.97 -19.40
N ASP A 27 -13.32 19.56 -18.62
CA ASP A 27 -12.52 20.72 -19.02
C ASP A 27 -11.03 20.39 -19.18
N HIS A 28 -10.62 19.18 -18.80
CA HIS A 28 -9.21 18.76 -18.78
C HIS A 28 -9.03 17.40 -19.44
N SER A 29 -8.00 17.27 -20.28
CA SER A 29 -7.58 15.97 -20.78
C SER A 29 -6.66 15.27 -19.80
N VAL A 30 -6.96 14.02 -19.44
CA VAL A 30 -6.16 13.21 -18.53
C VAL A 30 -5.68 11.95 -19.22
N THR A 31 -4.39 11.67 -19.15
CA THR A 31 -3.77 10.44 -19.68
C THR A 31 -2.99 9.75 -18.57
N ILE A 32 -3.17 8.44 -18.44
CA ILE A 32 -2.39 7.58 -17.53
C ILE A 32 -1.29 6.89 -18.34
N TYR A 33 -0.03 7.13 -17.99
CA TYR A 33 1.12 6.45 -18.60
C TYR A 33 1.56 5.27 -17.74
N GLU A 34 1.55 4.07 -18.32
CA GLU A 34 1.90 2.83 -17.61
C GLU A 34 3.04 2.11 -18.33
N ALA A 35 4.05 1.73 -17.57
CA ALA A 35 5.24 1.06 -18.07
C ALA A 35 4.97 -0.40 -18.51
N ARG A 36 4.04 -1.09 -17.83
CA ARG A 36 3.72 -2.52 -18.06
C ARG A 36 2.43 -2.66 -18.86
N GLY A 37 2.36 -3.63 -19.76
CA GLY A 37 1.11 -3.93 -20.46
C GLY A 37 0.09 -4.65 -19.58
N ALA A 38 -1.21 -4.53 -19.93
CA ALA A 38 -2.27 -5.27 -19.22
C ALA A 38 -2.04 -6.80 -19.28
N LYS A 39 -1.49 -7.31 -20.38
CA LYS A 39 -1.14 -8.74 -20.53
C LYS A 39 0.01 -9.17 -19.61
N ASP A 40 0.95 -8.28 -19.32
CA ASP A 40 2.07 -8.56 -18.41
C ASP A 40 1.61 -8.69 -16.95
N ARG A 41 0.42 -8.17 -16.64
CA ARG A 41 -0.24 -8.29 -15.33
C ARG A 41 -1.23 -9.47 -15.29
N SER A 42 -1.96 -9.71 -16.39
CA SER A 42 -3.01 -10.74 -16.43
C SER A 42 -2.45 -12.16 -16.59
N ALA A 43 -1.30 -12.34 -17.21
CA ALA A 43 -0.65 -13.65 -17.33
C ALA A 43 -0.23 -14.22 -15.98
N ALA A 44 0.02 -13.36 -14.98
CA ALA A 44 0.28 -13.77 -13.60
C ALA A 44 -1.00 -13.99 -12.77
N ALA A 45 -2.15 -13.42 -13.18
CA ALA A 45 -3.36 -13.36 -12.35
C ALA A 45 -4.46 -14.38 -12.73
N VAL A 46 -4.40 -15.00 -13.92
CA VAL A 46 -5.54 -15.78 -14.48
C VAL A 46 -5.23 -17.27 -14.69
N ALA A 47 -3.97 -17.65 -14.60
CA ALA A 47 -3.61 -19.05 -14.73
C ALA A 47 -3.65 -19.71 -13.35
N ASN A 48 -4.72 -20.46 -13.07
CA ASN A 48 -4.85 -21.48 -12.02
C ASN A 48 -4.16 -21.20 -10.67
N LEU A 49 -4.82 -21.52 -9.55
CA LEU A 49 -4.22 -21.59 -8.22
C LEU A 49 -2.83 -22.29 -8.18
N GLU A 50 -2.55 -23.15 -9.15
CA GLU A 50 -1.26 -23.83 -9.34
C GLU A 50 -0.13 -22.94 -9.87
N THR A 51 -0.42 -21.73 -10.39
CA THR A 51 0.56 -20.80 -10.96
C THR A 51 0.46 -19.38 -10.40
N TYR A 52 -0.13 -19.21 -9.22
CA TYR A 52 -0.18 -17.92 -8.56
C TYR A 52 1.23 -17.56 -8.06
N ASN A 53 2.02 -16.98 -8.95
CA ASN A 53 3.39 -16.58 -8.66
C ASN A 53 3.37 -15.37 -7.71
N ALA A 54 3.85 -15.56 -6.48
CA ALA A 54 4.09 -14.51 -5.47
C ALA A 54 5.17 -13.49 -5.90
N SER A 55 5.71 -13.60 -7.12
CA SER A 55 6.69 -12.69 -7.71
C SER A 55 6.19 -11.25 -7.90
N VAL A 56 4.91 -10.99 -7.61
CA VAL A 56 4.38 -9.63 -7.51
C VAL A 56 4.46 -9.20 -6.04
N ILE A 57 5.40 -8.34 -5.74
CA ILE A 57 5.57 -7.67 -4.44
C ILE A 57 4.20 -7.28 -3.86
N GLY A 58 3.84 -7.90 -2.71
CA GLY A 58 2.55 -7.70 -2.06
C GLY A 58 1.47 -8.61 -2.62
N ALA A 59 1.49 -9.91 -2.27
CA ALA A 59 0.46 -10.88 -2.62
C ALA A 59 -0.93 -10.39 -2.21
N SER A 60 -1.09 -9.87 -1.01
CA SER A 60 -2.33 -9.26 -0.53
C SER A 60 -2.10 -7.89 0.12
N ILE A 61 -3.15 -7.10 0.19
CA ILE A 61 -3.19 -5.81 0.86
C ILE A 61 -4.36 -5.76 1.84
N GLY A 62 -4.13 -5.09 2.97
CA GLY A 62 -5.19 -4.71 3.90
C GLY A 62 -5.73 -3.33 3.53
N LEU A 63 -7.03 -3.22 3.31
CA LEU A 63 -7.72 -1.95 3.19
C LEU A 63 -8.32 -1.59 4.54
N SER A 64 -7.80 -0.55 5.17
CA SER A 64 -8.27 -0.04 6.46
C SER A 64 -9.65 0.61 6.34
N PRO A 65 -10.36 0.87 7.46
CA PRO A 65 -11.65 1.54 7.43
C PRO A 65 -11.63 2.85 6.63
N THR A 66 -10.62 3.69 6.79
CA THR A 66 -10.52 4.96 6.06
C THR A 66 -10.39 4.77 4.56
N GLY A 67 -9.58 3.81 4.10
CA GLY A 67 -9.48 3.46 2.69
C GLY A 67 -10.80 2.92 2.13
N LEU A 68 -11.53 2.12 2.90
CA LEU A 68 -12.87 1.63 2.54
C LEU A 68 -13.89 2.76 2.46
N HIS A 69 -13.84 3.75 3.35
CA HIS A 69 -14.68 4.94 3.29
C HIS A 69 -14.42 5.75 2.01
N VAL A 70 -13.15 5.91 1.61
CA VAL A 70 -12.78 6.55 0.34
C VAL A 70 -13.36 5.78 -0.85
N LEU A 71 -13.21 4.44 -0.90
CA LEU A 71 -13.79 3.63 -1.96
C LEU A 71 -15.31 3.71 -2.01
N LYS A 72 -15.98 3.71 -0.86
CA LYS A 72 -17.42 3.87 -0.76
C LYS A 72 -17.89 5.22 -1.29
N ARG A 73 -17.18 6.31 -0.96
CA ARG A 73 -17.45 7.64 -1.51
C ARG A 73 -17.15 7.72 -3.01
N LEU A 74 -16.13 7.00 -3.49
CA LEU A 74 -15.80 6.92 -4.90
C LEU A 74 -16.93 6.22 -5.69
N GLY A 75 -17.46 5.10 -5.20
CA GLY A 75 -18.59 4.38 -5.78
C GLY A 75 -19.08 3.24 -4.89
N GLN A 76 -20.41 3.18 -4.64
CA GLN A 76 -20.98 2.11 -3.82
C GLN A 76 -20.82 0.72 -4.45
N ASP A 77 -20.92 0.62 -5.77
CA ASP A 77 -20.69 -0.60 -6.55
C ASP A 77 -19.24 -1.08 -6.47
N LEU A 78 -18.29 -0.12 -6.57
CA LEU A 78 -16.86 -0.37 -6.39
C LEU A 78 -16.57 -0.92 -4.98
N TYR A 79 -17.08 -0.27 -3.95
CA TYR A 79 -16.95 -0.71 -2.57
C TYR A 79 -17.52 -2.12 -2.36
N ASN A 80 -18.73 -2.39 -2.89
CA ASN A 80 -19.37 -3.68 -2.78
C ASN A 80 -18.57 -4.78 -3.52
N GLU A 81 -17.98 -4.46 -4.68
CA GLU A 81 -17.14 -5.41 -5.43
C GLU A 81 -15.86 -5.75 -4.66
N VAL A 82 -15.20 -4.75 -4.06
CA VAL A 82 -14.02 -4.95 -3.20
C VAL A 82 -14.34 -5.85 -2.01
N GLN A 83 -15.45 -5.62 -1.33
CA GLN A 83 -15.87 -6.45 -0.19
C GLN A 83 -16.21 -7.89 -0.57
N ARG A 84 -16.82 -8.11 -1.74
CA ARG A 84 -17.17 -9.47 -2.21
C ARG A 84 -15.95 -10.24 -2.71
N THR A 85 -14.98 -9.55 -3.30
CA THR A 85 -13.76 -10.18 -3.84
C THR A 85 -12.77 -10.49 -2.72
N GLY A 86 -12.61 -9.57 -1.78
CA GLY A 86 -11.75 -9.72 -0.61
C GLY A 86 -12.45 -10.44 0.55
N HIS A 87 -11.73 -10.61 1.65
CA HIS A 87 -12.26 -11.12 2.90
C HIS A 87 -12.38 -10.02 3.95
N ILE A 88 -13.54 -9.97 4.63
CA ILE A 88 -13.81 -8.97 5.66
C ILE A 88 -13.12 -9.36 6.95
N ILE A 89 -12.23 -8.50 7.45
CA ILE A 89 -11.54 -8.67 8.73
C ILE A 89 -12.18 -7.77 9.77
N ARG A 90 -12.61 -8.40 10.89
CA ARG A 90 -13.24 -7.72 12.05
C ARG A 90 -12.31 -7.64 13.25
N SER A 91 -11.35 -8.56 13.34
CA SER A 91 -10.43 -8.61 14.47
C SER A 91 -9.02 -9.04 14.08
N TRP A 92 -8.06 -8.58 14.87
CA TRP A 92 -6.67 -9.01 14.86
C TRP A 92 -6.41 -9.87 16.08
N ARG A 93 -5.92 -11.07 15.86
CA ARG A 93 -5.43 -11.93 16.93
C ARG A 93 -3.91 -11.93 16.93
N MET A 94 -3.32 -11.47 18.02
CA MET A 94 -1.89 -11.54 18.25
C MET A 94 -1.58 -12.68 19.21
N SER A 95 -0.71 -13.58 18.82
CA SER A 95 -0.20 -14.67 19.66
C SER A 95 1.32 -14.71 19.62
N ASN A 96 1.93 -15.48 20.49
CA ASN A 96 3.36 -15.72 20.47
C ASN A 96 3.73 -17.09 19.88
N ALA A 97 5.00 -17.28 19.60
CA ALA A 97 5.54 -18.54 19.07
C ALA A 97 5.27 -19.77 19.98
N ARG A 98 4.89 -19.55 21.23
CA ARG A 98 4.55 -20.60 22.23
C ARG A 98 3.05 -20.91 22.27
N GLY A 99 2.23 -20.31 21.37
CA GLY A 99 0.79 -20.52 21.29
C GLY A 99 -0.04 -19.68 22.26
N TRP A 100 0.56 -18.76 23.04
CA TRP A 100 -0.21 -17.91 23.95
C TRP A 100 -0.83 -16.71 23.20
N THR A 101 -2.12 -16.46 23.42
CA THR A 101 -2.76 -15.26 22.92
C THR A 101 -2.34 -14.06 23.76
N LEU A 102 -1.73 -13.06 23.09
CA LEU A 102 -1.27 -11.83 23.73
C LEU A 102 -2.33 -10.71 23.64
N ALA A 103 -3.03 -10.64 22.53
CA ALA A 103 -4.05 -9.64 22.28
C ALA A 103 -5.11 -10.17 21.30
N ASN A 104 -6.33 -9.66 21.45
CA ASN A 104 -7.37 -9.73 20.45
C ASN A 104 -8.00 -8.34 20.37
N SER A 105 -7.88 -7.69 19.21
CA SER A 105 -8.27 -6.28 19.04
C SER A 105 -9.17 -6.15 17.81
N PRO A 106 -10.17 -5.25 17.84
CA PRO A 106 -10.98 -4.97 16.65
C PRO A 106 -10.09 -4.43 15.52
N ALA A 107 -10.52 -4.66 14.27
CA ALA A 107 -9.78 -4.25 13.09
C ALA A 107 -9.83 -2.72 12.83
N GLY A 108 -10.70 -2.02 13.53
CA GLY A 108 -10.90 -0.57 13.44
C GLY A 108 -11.60 -0.02 14.68
N GLY A 109 -12.41 1.03 14.51
CA GLY A 109 -13.32 1.54 15.54
C GLY A 109 -14.52 0.59 15.78
N GLU A 110 -15.45 1.02 16.61
CA GLU A 110 -16.68 0.27 16.86
C GLU A 110 -17.48 0.13 15.55
N ASN A 111 -17.82 -1.11 15.18
CA ASN A 111 -18.46 -1.48 13.91
C ASN A 111 -17.61 -1.24 12.64
N GLU A 112 -16.35 -0.93 12.77
CA GLU A 112 -15.42 -0.80 11.66
C GLU A 112 -14.87 -2.17 11.24
N MET A 113 -14.48 -2.26 9.97
CA MET A 113 -13.89 -3.47 9.39
C MET A 113 -12.75 -3.10 8.46
N MET A 114 -11.89 -4.05 8.20
CA MET A 114 -10.89 -4.03 7.12
C MET A 114 -11.29 -5.04 6.05
N VAL A 115 -10.71 -4.90 4.87
CA VAL A 115 -10.80 -5.93 3.82
C VAL A 115 -9.39 -6.36 3.46
N MET A 116 -9.12 -7.65 3.56
CA MET A 116 -7.93 -8.26 2.99
C MET A 116 -8.25 -8.71 1.57
N ILE A 117 -7.47 -8.27 0.60
CA ILE A 117 -7.72 -8.55 -0.82
C ILE A 117 -6.39 -8.72 -1.57
N GLY A 118 -6.36 -9.55 -2.60
CA GLY A 118 -5.24 -9.61 -3.52
C GLY A 118 -4.99 -8.24 -4.17
N ARG A 119 -3.74 -7.78 -4.17
CA ARG A 119 -3.38 -6.47 -4.76
C ARG A 119 -3.81 -6.36 -6.21
N ASP A 120 -3.58 -7.43 -7.00
CA ASP A 120 -3.97 -7.44 -8.40
C ASP A 120 -5.47 -7.43 -8.59
N ALA A 121 -6.22 -8.15 -7.75
CA ALA A 121 -7.69 -8.13 -7.75
C ALA A 121 -8.22 -6.71 -7.49
N CYS A 122 -7.67 -6.01 -6.50
CA CYS A 122 -8.02 -4.61 -6.22
C CYS A 122 -7.69 -3.71 -7.42
N CYS A 123 -6.50 -3.84 -8.02
CA CYS A 123 -6.13 -3.09 -9.21
C CYS A 123 -7.06 -3.39 -10.40
N GLN A 124 -7.46 -4.64 -10.62
CA GLN A 124 -8.38 -5.02 -11.71
C GLN A 124 -9.77 -4.43 -11.51
N ILE A 125 -10.28 -4.42 -10.27
CA ILE A 125 -11.57 -3.80 -9.91
C ILE A 125 -11.57 -2.30 -10.27
N LEU A 126 -10.49 -1.58 -9.95
CA LEU A 126 -10.34 -0.18 -10.32
C LEU A 126 -10.17 -0.03 -11.84
N ARG A 127 -9.32 -0.86 -12.46
CA ARG A 127 -8.99 -0.77 -13.89
C ARG A 127 -10.20 -0.96 -14.81
N LYS A 128 -11.13 -1.86 -14.46
CA LYS A 128 -12.38 -2.09 -15.21
C LYS A 128 -13.24 -0.82 -15.35
N ARG A 129 -13.06 0.15 -14.48
CA ARG A 129 -13.81 1.41 -14.43
C ARG A 129 -13.13 2.57 -15.16
N VAL A 130 -11.88 2.39 -15.55
CA VAL A 130 -11.11 3.37 -16.32
C VAL A 130 -11.17 3.00 -17.81
N PRO A 131 -11.56 3.92 -18.73
CA PRO A 131 -11.60 3.64 -20.15
C PRO A 131 -10.23 3.22 -20.71
N ASP A 132 -10.23 2.29 -21.67
CA ASP A 132 -8.98 1.73 -22.22
C ASP A 132 -8.12 2.76 -22.93
N ASN A 133 -8.73 3.70 -23.63
CA ASN A 133 -8.06 4.78 -24.35
C ASN A 133 -7.35 5.80 -23.46
N VAL A 134 -7.63 5.80 -22.16
CA VAL A 134 -6.98 6.69 -21.18
C VAL A 134 -5.64 6.13 -20.70
N VAL A 135 -5.48 4.81 -20.69
CA VAL A 135 -4.27 4.15 -20.21
C VAL A 135 -3.35 3.83 -21.37
N VAL A 136 -2.28 4.59 -21.49
CA VAL A 136 -1.30 4.46 -22.58
C VAL A 136 -0.10 3.66 -22.10
N LYS A 137 0.22 2.57 -22.83
CA LYS A 137 1.43 1.77 -22.54
C LYS A 137 2.67 2.51 -23.02
N ARG A 138 3.20 3.39 -22.16
CA ARG A 138 4.46 4.11 -22.40
C ARG A 138 5.22 4.28 -21.10
N LYS A 139 6.48 3.88 -21.06
CA LYS A 139 7.32 3.97 -19.88
C LYS A 139 7.96 5.34 -19.80
N VAL A 140 7.58 6.11 -18.79
CA VAL A 140 8.28 7.36 -18.42
C VAL A 140 9.60 6.99 -17.75
N ILE A 141 10.71 7.53 -18.29
CA ILE A 141 12.05 7.30 -17.78
C ILE A 141 12.62 8.51 -17.03
N ASP A 142 12.12 9.71 -17.35
CA ASP A 142 12.52 10.96 -16.66
C ASP A 142 11.37 11.99 -16.73
N VAL A 143 11.41 12.96 -15.84
CA VAL A 143 10.46 14.08 -15.77
C VAL A 143 11.25 15.38 -15.68
N LYS A 144 10.98 16.33 -16.56
CA LYS A 144 11.50 17.69 -16.47
C LYS A 144 10.49 18.56 -15.75
N LEU A 145 10.91 19.21 -14.70
CA LEU A 145 10.06 20.13 -13.94
C LEU A 145 9.82 21.42 -14.71
N ALA A 146 8.72 22.09 -14.39
CA ALA A 146 8.47 23.44 -14.88
C ALA A 146 9.51 24.42 -14.30
N GLU A 147 10.12 25.22 -15.17
CA GLU A 147 11.07 26.29 -14.81
C GLU A 147 10.73 27.55 -15.60
N GLY A 148 10.56 28.67 -14.92
CA GLY A 148 10.14 29.92 -15.55
C GLY A 148 8.80 29.74 -16.27
N ASN A 149 8.77 30.02 -17.57
CA ASN A 149 7.56 29.87 -18.41
C ASN A 149 7.43 28.46 -19.05
N ASN A 150 8.35 27.53 -18.78
CA ASN A 150 8.29 26.19 -19.33
C ASN A 150 7.30 25.32 -18.55
N ARG A 151 6.62 24.41 -19.26
CA ARG A 151 5.74 23.41 -18.66
C ARG A 151 6.54 22.17 -18.24
N PRO A 152 6.04 21.36 -17.30
CA PRO A 152 6.62 20.08 -17.04
C PRO A 152 6.55 19.17 -18.27
N ALA A 153 7.55 18.29 -18.44
CA ALA A 153 7.59 17.39 -19.58
C ALA A 153 8.01 15.97 -19.17
N LEU A 154 7.37 14.99 -19.79
CA LEU A 154 7.67 13.58 -19.65
C LEU A 154 8.65 13.15 -20.74
N LEU A 155 9.71 12.43 -20.36
CA LEU A 155 10.61 11.74 -21.28
C LEU A 155 10.30 10.24 -21.24
N PHE A 156 10.07 9.66 -22.40
CA PHE A 156 9.72 8.25 -22.51
C PHE A 156 10.90 7.38 -22.96
N GLN A 157 10.76 6.07 -22.77
CA GLN A 157 11.80 5.09 -23.13
C GLN A 157 12.17 5.10 -24.63
N ASP A 158 11.26 5.52 -25.50
CA ASP A 158 11.48 5.72 -26.94
C ASP A 158 12.15 7.06 -27.26
N HIS A 159 12.68 7.77 -26.25
CA HIS A 159 13.30 9.09 -26.32
C HIS A 159 12.38 10.22 -26.84
N THR A 160 11.10 9.99 -26.99
CA THR A 160 10.15 11.06 -27.27
C THR A 160 9.84 11.86 -26.01
N ARG A 161 9.49 13.14 -26.22
CA ARG A 161 9.14 14.08 -25.14
C ARG A 161 7.70 14.56 -25.32
N GLU A 162 7.01 14.74 -24.20
CA GLU A 162 5.65 15.27 -24.19
C GLU A 162 5.48 16.31 -23.08
N GLU A 163 5.08 17.51 -23.44
CA GLU A 163 4.78 18.60 -22.51
C GLU A 163 3.34 18.49 -22.03
N VAL A 164 3.14 18.73 -20.74
CA VAL A 164 1.84 18.71 -20.07
C VAL A 164 1.69 19.92 -19.17
N ASP A 165 0.49 20.23 -18.71
CA ASP A 165 0.27 21.34 -17.78
C ASP A 165 0.53 20.92 -16.34
N PHE A 166 0.31 19.63 -16.01
CA PHE A 166 0.47 19.12 -14.65
C PHE A 166 0.77 17.62 -14.65
N VAL A 167 1.60 17.18 -13.70
CA VAL A 167 1.97 15.79 -13.50
C VAL A 167 1.52 15.30 -12.13
N ILE A 168 0.71 14.25 -12.11
CA ILE A 168 0.34 13.50 -10.90
C ILE A 168 1.14 12.20 -10.88
N ALA A 169 2.16 12.14 -10.06
CA ALA A 169 3.09 11.02 -10.02
C ALA A 169 2.59 9.94 -9.05
N CYS A 170 2.10 8.84 -9.63
CA CYS A 170 1.70 7.61 -8.96
C CYS A 170 2.66 6.45 -9.32
N ASP A 171 3.93 6.78 -9.57
CA ASP A 171 4.97 5.92 -10.13
C ASP A 171 5.70 5.05 -9.08
N GLY A 172 5.14 5.01 -7.86
CA GLY A 172 5.51 4.08 -6.81
C GLY A 172 6.82 4.40 -6.11
N ILE A 173 7.31 3.44 -5.31
CA ILE A 173 8.46 3.64 -4.43
C ILE A 173 9.75 4.05 -5.19
N TRP A 174 9.93 3.61 -6.43
CA TRP A 174 11.07 3.97 -7.30
C TRP A 174 10.76 5.16 -8.21
N SER A 175 9.97 6.12 -7.70
CA SER A 175 9.48 7.29 -8.44
C SER A 175 10.57 8.05 -9.17
N ARG A 176 10.39 8.18 -10.50
CA ARG A 176 11.23 9.02 -11.37
C ARG A 176 10.93 10.49 -11.15
N THR A 177 9.67 10.81 -10.89
CA THR A 177 9.24 12.17 -10.60
C THR A 177 9.86 12.67 -9.29
N ARG A 178 9.84 11.85 -8.21
CA ARG A 178 10.52 12.20 -6.96
C ARG A 178 12.00 12.46 -7.17
N ARG A 179 12.67 11.60 -7.93
CA ARG A 179 14.08 11.80 -8.28
C ARG A 179 14.31 13.15 -8.97
N ALA A 180 13.50 13.48 -9.98
CA ALA A 180 13.60 14.75 -10.69
C ALA A 180 13.35 15.96 -9.76
N MET A 181 12.36 15.88 -8.86
CA MET A 181 12.04 16.95 -7.90
C MET A 181 13.22 17.30 -6.97
N PHE A 182 14.06 16.34 -6.64
CA PHE A 182 15.19 16.53 -5.72
C PHE A 182 16.56 16.57 -6.42
N GLY A 183 16.55 16.71 -7.76
CA GLY A 183 17.74 17.03 -8.54
C GLY A 183 18.72 15.87 -8.75
N ALA A 184 18.31 14.63 -8.57
CA ALA A 184 19.17 13.47 -8.76
C ALA A 184 19.14 12.96 -10.22
N GLN A 185 20.31 12.60 -10.76
CA GLN A 185 20.41 11.95 -12.06
C GLN A 185 20.10 10.45 -11.98
N ASP A 186 19.87 9.80 -13.12
CA ASP A 186 19.58 8.36 -13.13
C ASP A 186 20.82 7.55 -12.72
N GLY A 187 20.62 6.64 -11.77
CA GLY A 187 21.70 5.82 -11.18
C GLY A 187 22.29 6.37 -9.88
N ASP A 188 22.13 7.68 -9.58
CA ASP A 188 22.70 8.27 -8.37
C ASP A 188 21.87 7.88 -7.12
N GLU A 189 22.56 7.61 -6.02
CA GLU A 189 21.96 7.67 -4.70
C GLU A 189 21.75 9.15 -4.32
N TYR A 190 20.59 9.44 -3.78
CA TYR A 190 20.25 10.77 -3.29
C TYR A 190 19.50 10.66 -1.96
N GLU A 191 19.46 11.75 -1.18
CA GLU A 191 18.92 11.80 0.18
C GLU A 191 17.52 11.17 0.31
N PHE A 192 16.68 11.32 -0.72
CA PHE A 192 15.30 10.81 -0.72
C PHE A 192 15.13 9.54 -1.55
N SER A 193 16.20 8.79 -1.80
CA SER A 193 16.15 7.44 -2.37
C SER A 193 15.41 6.49 -1.42
N PRO A 194 14.74 5.44 -1.93
CA PRO A 194 14.19 4.39 -1.08
C PRO A 194 15.27 3.79 -0.18
N GLN A 195 14.96 3.70 1.11
CA GLN A 195 15.89 3.18 2.12
C GLN A 195 15.53 1.75 2.50
N TYR A 196 16.52 0.86 2.49
CA TYR A 196 16.37 -0.51 2.96
C TYR A 196 16.34 -0.54 4.49
N GLU A 197 15.38 -1.27 5.06
CA GLU A 197 15.14 -1.29 6.51
C GLU A 197 15.86 -2.44 7.24
N GLY A 198 16.71 -3.20 6.57
CA GLY A 198 17.33 -4.37 7.17
C GLY A 198 16.36 -5.56 7.37
N LEU A 199 15.21 -5.53 6.72
CA LEU A 199 14.18 -6.55 6.80
C LEU A 199 13.84 -7.09 5.43
N VAL A 200 13.55 -8.38 5.37
CA VAL A 200 12.98 -9.02 4.19
C VAL A 200 11.64 -9.65 4.52
N GLY A 201 10.75 -9.60 3.55
CA GLY A 201 9.48 -10.31 3.59
C GLY A 201 9.47 -11.49 2.65
N VAL A 202 8.80 -12.55 3.06
CA VAL A 202 8.43 -13.69 2.23
C VAL A 202 6.96 -13.94 2.44
N GLY A 203 6.21 -14.23 1.39
CA GLY A 203 4.79 -14.48 1.55
C GLY A 203 4.14 -14.91 0.24
N GLY A 204 2.88 -15.27 0.32
CA GLY A 204 2.14 -15.73 -0.84
C GLY A 204 0.70 -16.07 -0.54
N PHE A 205 0.09 -16.74 -1.51
CA PHE A 205 -1.25 -17.30 -1.40
C PHE A 205 -1.16 -18.81 -1.22
N ILE A 206 -2.11 -19.34 -0.48
CA ILE A 206 -2.27 -20.76 -0.22
C ILE A 206 -3.76 -21.12 -0.23
N PRO A 207 -4.12 -22.40 -0.43
CA PRO A 207 -5.48 -22.85 -0.19
C PRO A 207 -5.92 -22.56 1.25
N SER A 208 -7.15 -22.10 1.43
CA SER A 208 -7.71 -21.82 2.76
C SER A 208 -7.72 -23.05 3.68
N SER A 209 -7.64 -24.25 3.10
CA SER A 209 -7.50 -25.52 3.83
C SER A 209 -6.25 -25.62 4.69
N GLU A 210 -5.17 -24.89 4.35
CA GLU A 210 -3.89 -24.90 5.11
C GLU A 210 -4.01 -24.17 6.46
N ILE A 211 -4.99 -23.29 6.61
CA ILE A 211 -5.23 -22.53 7.83
C ILE A 211 -6.55 -22.92 8.52
N LYS A 212 -6.96 -24.20 8.39
CA LYS A 212 -8.16 -24.72 9.06
C LYS A 212 -8.15 -24.40 10.55
N GLY A 213 -9.30 -23.97 11.08
CA GLY A 213 -9.46 -23.56 12.47
C GLY A 213 -9.24 -22.07 12.73
N THR A 214 -8.81 -21.30 11.72
CA THR A 214 -8.86 -19.84 11.75
C THR A 214 -10.32 -19.39 11.68
N LEU A 215 -10.68 -18.43 12.53
CA LEU A 215 -12.06 -17.89 12.54
C LEU A 215 -12.30 -16.96 11.36
N ASP A 216 -13.49 -17.01 10.79
CA ASP A 216 -13.91 -16.03 9.80
C ASP A 216 -13.82 -14.61 10.36
N GLY A 217 -13.27 -13.70 9.57
CA GLY A 217 -13.06 -12.31 9.99
C GLY A 217 -11.89 -12.07 10.96
N GLU A 218 -11.06 -13.07 11.20
CA GLU A 218 -9.88 -12.93 12.04
C GLU A 218 -8.58 -12.91 11.19
N MET A 219 -7.72 -11.94 11.43
CA MET A 219 -6.34 -11.90 10.93
C MET A 219 -5.38 -12.28 12.05
N ASN A 220 -4.53 -13.27 11.81
CA ASN A 220 -3.61 -13.80 12.78
C ASN A 220 -2.21 -13.24 12.59
N VAL A 221 -1.60 -12.77 13.67
CA VAL A 221 -0.20 -12.33 13.75
C VAL A 221 0.48 -13.07 14.90
N VAL A 222 1.57 -13.74 14.59
CA VAL A 222 2.35 -14.49 15.57
C VAL A 222 3.73 -13.87 15.70
N LEU A 223 4.11 -13.53 16.92
CA LEU A 223 5.38 -12.90 17.28
C LEU A 223 6.33 -13.92 17.88
N GLY A 224 7.60 -13.87 17.50
CA GLY A 224 8.64 -14.75 18.05
C GLY A 224 9.99 -14.06 18.07
N ALA A 225 10.97 -14.70 18.74
CA ALA A 225 12.33 -14.20 18.79
C ALA A 225 13.01 -14.11 17.41
N ASN A 226 12.52 -14.88 16.44
CA ASN A 226 13.12 -15.04 15.12
C ASN A 226 12.32 -14.31 14.02
N GLY A 227 11.59 -13.25 14.35
CA GLY A 227 10.76 -12.52 13.43
C GLY A 227 9.26 -12.64 13.71
N PHE A 228 8.45 -12.35 12.71
CA PHE A 228 7.00 -12.41 12.84
C PHE A 228 6.36 -13.13 11.66
N PHE A 229 5.19 -13.70 11.89
CA PHE A 229 4.43 -14.43 10.88
C PHE A 229 2.97 -13.99 10.91
N GLY A 230 2.39 -13.72 9.75
CA GLY A 230 0.98 -13.38 9.63
C GLY A 230 0.27 -14.30 8.65
N TYR A 231 -1.01 -14.57 8.89
CA TYR A 231 -1.85 -15.33 7.97
C TYR A 231 -3.34 -15.03 8.20
N GLY A 232 -4.12 -15.22 7.15
CA GLY A 232 -5.56 -15.03 7.19
C GLY A 232 -6.20 -15.26 5.82
N TYR A 233 -7.51 -15.26 5.78
CA TYR A 233 -8.24 -15.38 4.52
C TYR A 233 -8.12 -14.10 3.69
N THR A 234 -8.10 -14.23 2.36
CA THR A 234 -7.96 -13.10 1.43
C THR A 234 -9.04 -13.04 0.37
N THR A 235 -9.83 -14.10 0.22
CA THR A 235 -11.05 -14.11 -0.63
C THR A 235 -12.28 -14.36 0.21
N GLY A 236 -13.40 -13.71 -0.17
CA GLY A 236 -14.72 -13.98 0.37
C GLY A 236 -15.38 -15.15 -0.34
N ASN A 237 -16.32 -15.80 0.32
CA ASN A 237 -17.16 -16.80 -0.32
C ASN A 237 -18.14 -16.10 -1.29
N PRO A 238 -18.28 -16.56 -2.55
CA PRO A 238 -19.14 -15.90 -3.54
C PRO A 238 -20.62 -15.82 -3.14
N GLN A 239 -21.12 -16.78 -2.33
CA GLN A 239 -22.50 -16.82 -1.87
C GLN A 239 -22.72 -16.04 -0.56
N ASP A 240 -21.67 -15.89 0.25
CA ASP A 240 -21.73 -15.21 1.54
C ASP A 240 -20.38 -14.55 1.85
N SER A 241 -20.24 -13.28 1.51
CA SER A 241 -18.97 -12.53 1.68
C SER A 241 -18.52 -12.37 3.15
N SER A 242 -19.39 -12.75 4.12
CA SER A 242 -18.99 -12.79 5.53
C SER A 242 -18.17 -14.03 5.88
N LYS A 243 -18.16 -15.04 5.00
CA LYS A 243 -17.41 -16.29 5.15
C LYS A 243 -16.16 -16.27 4.27
N ALA A 244 -15.17 -17.04 4.68
CA ALA A 244 -13.94 -17.23 3.93
C ALA A 244 -14.21 -17.95 2.60
N GLY A 245 -13.48 -17.53 1.57
CA GLY A 245 -13.38 -18.23 0.30
C GLY A 245 -12.32 -19.34 0.33
N ASP A 246 -11.81 -19.68 -0.84
CA ASP A 246 -10.87 -20.79 -1.06
C ASP A 246 -9.40 -20.42 -0.89
N THR A 247 -9.09 -19.12 -0.77
CA THR A 247 -7.73 -18.61 -0.77
C THR A 247 -7.40 -17.87 0.53
N ALA A 248 -6.25 -18.20 1.08
CA ALA A 248 -5.63 -17.52 2.21
C ALA A 248 -4.32 -16.87 1.79
N THR A 249 -3.87 -15.89 2.56
CA THR A 249 -2.56 -15.27 2.44
C THR A 249 -1.73 -15.53 3.68
N TRP A 250 -0.43 -15.58 3.51
CA TRP A 250 0.54 -15.64 4.59
C TRP A 250 1.73 -14.74 4.28
N TRP A 251 2.42 -14.30 5.31
CA TRP A 251 3.69 -13.60 5.19
C TRP A 251 4.54 -13.80 6.42
N SER A 252 5.85 -13.81 6.21
CA SER A 252 6.87 -13.77 7.24
C SER A 252 7.80 -12.60 7.00
N THR A 253 8.26 -11.96 8.06
CA THR A 253 9.26 -10.88 7.99
C THR A 253 10.35 -11.16 9.00
N TYR A 254 11.60 -11.05 8.57
CA TYR A 254 12.77 -11.29 9.42
C TYR A 254 13.96 -10.41 9.03
N THR A 255 14.93 -10.33 9.92
CA THR A 255 16.13 -9.51 9.73
C THR A 255 17.05 -10.11 8.67
N LEU A 256 17.48 -9.25 7.74
CA LEU A 256 18.58 -9.50 6.82
C LEU A 256 19.38 -8.20 6.66
N ASN A 257 20.52 -8.09 7.35
CA ASN A 257 21.24 -6.83 7.48
C ASN A 257 21.75 -6.26 6.16
N LYS A 258 22.09 -7.11 5.18
CA LYS A 258 22.48 -6.68 3.84
C LYS A 258 21.34 -6.94 2.87
N CYS A 259 20.96 -5.90 2.12
CA CYS A 259 19.99 -6.08 1.03
C CYS A 259 20.55 -7.06 0.00
N PRO A 260 19.82 -8.09 -0.41
CA PRO A 260 20.25 -8.98 -1.47
C PRO A 260 20.46 -8.22 -2.78
N ASP A 261 21.62 -8.40 -3.43
CA ASP A 261 21.95 -7.72 -4.67
C ASP A 261 21.01 -8.11 -5.82
N ASP A 262 20.64 -9.40 -5.87
CA ASP A 262 19.65 -9.92 -6.83
C ASP A 262 18.49 -10.64 -6.10
N TRP A 263 17.68 -9.88 -5.40
CA TRP A 263 16.54 -10.40 -4.64
C TRP A 263 15.42 -11.00 -5.52
N ARG A 264 15.50 -10.83 -6.84
CA ARG A 264 14.56 -11.42 -7.79
C ARG A 264 14.98 -12.79 -8.27
N ASN A 265 16.26 -13.11 -8.15
CA ASN A 265 16.86 -14.39 -8.57
C ASN A 265 17.50 -15.08 -7.37
N ILE A 266 16.69 -15.30 -6.33
CA ILE A 266 17.12 -15.95 -5.07
C ILE A 266 17.15 -17.47 -5.20
N ASP A 267 17.97 -18.12 -4.37
CA ASP A 267 17.84 -19.55 -4.12
C ASP A 267 16.59 -19.80 -3.24
N LYS A 268 15.55 -20.32 -3.88
CA LYS A 268 14.24 -20.56 -3.24
C LYS A 268 14.32 -21.62 -2.15
N ASP A 269 15.19 -22.61 -2.33
CA ASP A 269 15.40 -23.68 -1.34
C ASP A 269 16.09 -23.14 -0.08
N ASP A 270 17.00 -22.20 -0.23
CA ASP A 270 17.63 -21.56 0.93
C ASP A 270 16.67 -20.67 1.71
N VAL A 271 15.79 -19.93 1.02
CA VAL A 271 14.73 -19.17 1.68
C VAL A 271 13.74 -20.10 2.39
N LYS A 272 13.36 -21.22 1.77
CA LYS A 272 12.51 -22.24 2.40
C LYS A 272 13.16 -22.82 3.66
N LYS A 273 14.44 -23.20 3.60
CA LYS A 273 15.20 -23.69 4.77
C LYS A 273 15.24 -22.65 5.89
N GLU A 274 15.46 -21.38 5.56
CA GLU A 274 15.49 -20.31 6.56
C GLU A 274 14.11 -20.11 7.21
N LEU A 275 13.00 -20.14 6.45
CA LEU A 275 11.64 -20.12 6.99
C LEU A 275 11.37 -21.30 7.92
N GLN A 276 11.77 -22.51 7.51
CA GLN A 276 11.61 -23.72 8.32
C GLN A 276 12.40 -23.64 9.63
N LYS A 277 13.66 -23.23 9.57
CA LYS A 277 14.51 -23.01 10.75
C LYS A 277 13.89 -22.01 11.73
N ARG A 278 13.26 -20.94 11.24
CA ARG A 278 12.66 -19.89 12.07
C ARG A 278 11.33 -20.30 12.69
N HIS A 279 10.47 -21.00 11.95
CA HIS A 279 9.06 -21.11 12.31
C HIS A 279 8.54 -22.53 12.57
N LEU A 280 9.22 -23.63 12.14
CA LEU A 280 8.72 -25.00 12.39
C LEU A 280 8.59 -25.34 13.89
N GLY A 281 9.41 -24.73 14.74
CA GLY A 281 9.35 -24.92 16.20
C GLY A 281 8.22 -24.14 16.89
N TRP A 282 7.49 -23.29 16.15
CA TRP A 282 6.40 -22.51 16.73
C TRP A 282 5.17 -23.37 17.01
N GLN A 283 4.52 -23.14 18.16
CA GLN A 283 3.31 -23.88 18.56
C GLN A 283 2.05 -23.31 17.89
N ASN A 284 2.03 -23.33 16.56
CA ASN A 284 0.91 -22.89 15.74
C ASN A 284 0.76 -23.83 14.54
N ALA A 285 -0.32 -24.61 14.52
CA ALA A 285 -0.54 -25.62 13.50
C ALA A 285 -0.63 -25.05 12.07
N ALA A 286 -1.27 -23.90 11.90
CA ALA A 286 -1.36 -23.25 10.57
C ALA A 286 0.02 -22.86 10.06
N ILE A 287 0.87 -22.26 10.88
CA ILE A 287 2.24 -21.89 10.50
C ILE A 287 3.06 -23.12 10.17
N GLN A 288 2.98 -24.19 10.99
CA GLN A 288 3.69 -25.44 10.73
C GLN A 288 3.27 -26.09 9.41
N ASN A 289 1.97 -26.08 9.08
CA ASN A 289 1.47 -26.59 7.80
C ASN A 289 2.02 -25.76 6.64
N ILE A 290 1.86 -24.44 6.70
CA ILE A 290 2.33 -23.52 5.66
C ILE A 290 3.84 -23.72 5.40
N VAL A 291 4.66 -23.66 6.44
CA VAL A 291 6.12 -23.63 6.30
C VAL A 291 6.71 -25.02 5.91
N ARG A 292 6.01 -26.12 6.23
CA ARG A 292 6.47 -27.47 5.86
C ARG A 292 6.54 -27.67 4.36
N ASP A 293 5.47 -27.26 3.66
CA ASP A 293 5.27 -27.57 2.24
C ASP A 293 5.31 -26.32 1.34
N VAL A 294 5.65 -25.16 1.91
CA VAL A 294 5.65 -23.89 1.19
C VAL A 294 6.52 -23.93 -0.07
N GLU A 295 5.96 -23.46 -1.17
CA GLU A 295 6.72 -23.07 -2.34
C GLU A 295 7.04 -21.58 -2.21
N VAL A 296 8.33 -21.25 -2.19
CA VAL A 296 8.79 -19.85 -2.12
C VAL A 296 8.99 -19.35 -3.53
N ASP A 297 8.24 -18.32 -3.93
CA ASP A 297 8.41 -17.72 -5.25
C ASP A 297 9.38 -16.54 -5.23
N SER A 298 9.37 -15.75 -4.18
CA SER A 298 10.20 -14.56 -4.08
C SER A 298 10.48 -14.17 -2.63
N LEU A 299 11.59 -13.46 -2.47
CA LEU A 299 11.93 -12.73 -1.27
C LEU A 299 11.92 -11.24 -1.65
N TYR A 300 11.32 -10.40 -0.82
CA TYR A 300 11.25 -8.97 -1.11
C TYR A 300 11.87 -8.15 0.02
N PRO A 301 12.95 -7.40 -0.28
CA PRO A 301 13.50 -6.45 0.68
C PRO A 301 12.49 -5.36 1.00
N THR A 302 12.40 -4.98 2.27
CA THR A 302 11.51 -3.90 2.68
C THR A 302 12.22 -2.56 2.51
N PHE A 303 11.62 -1.72 1.68
CA PHE A 303 12.09 -0.35 1.47
C PHE A 303 11.01 0.64 1.91
N ILE A 304 11.45 1.78 2.40
CA ILE A 304 10.61 2.93 2.73
C ILE A 304 11.05 4.17 1.95
N THR A 305 10.12 5.08 1.73
CA THR A 305 10.47 6.44 1.29
C THR A 305 10.79 7.28 2.52
N PRO A 306 11.95 7.96 2.60
CA PRO A 306 12.23 8.92 3.67
C PRO A 306 11.17 10.03 3.70
N LEU A 307 11.03 10.71 4.85
CA LEU A 307 10.15 11.87 4.95
C LEU A 307 10.63 12.98 4.02
N LEU A 308 9.78 13.39 3.08
CA LEU A 308 10.09 14.39 2.08
C LEU A 308 9.75 15.80 2.60
N PRO A 309 10.55 16.83 2.27
CA PRO A 309 10.28 18.20 2.66
C PRO A 309 9.05 18.80 1.97
N THR A 310 8.72 18.32 0.77
CA THR A 310 7.49 18.65 0.02
C THR A 310 7.08 17.49 -0.86
N TRP A 311 5.79 17.46 -1.25
CA TRP A 311 5.27 16.49 -2.24
C TRP A 311 4.91 17.15 -3.57
N GLU A 312 5.21 18.44 -3.73
CA GLU A 312 4.97 19.18 -4.96
C GLU A 312 6.18 20.01 -5.36
N LYS A 313 6.47 20.11 -6.65
CA LYS A 313 7.51 21.00 -7.20
C LYS A 313 7.37 21.09 -8.72
N GLY A 314 7.46 22.32 -9.25
CA GLY A 314 7.59 22.55 -10.70
C GLY A 314 6.50 21.89 -11.55
N GLY A 315 5.23 22.03 -11.16
CA GLY A 315 4.08 21.46 -11.87
C GLY A 315 3.89 19.95 -11.70
N CYS A 316 4.58 19.35 -10.73
CA CYS A 316 4.46 17.93 -10.39
C CYS A 316 3.99 17.75 -8.95
N VAL A 317 3.17 16.71 -8.69
CA VAL A 317 2.74 16.30 -7.35
C VAL A 317 2.91 14.79 -7.18
N LEU A 318 3.42 14.35 -6.02
CA LEU A 318 3.60 12.94 -5.67
C LEU A 318 2.39 12.41 -4.91
N VAL A 319 1.94 11.19 -5.24
CA VAL A 319 0.77 10.54 -4.63
C VAL A 319 1.09 9.09 -4.28
N GLY A 320 0.67 8.64 -3.11
CA GLY A 320 0.90 7.28 -2.62
C GLY A 320 2.39 6.95 -2.44
N ASP A 321 2.81 5.76 -2.83
CA ASP A 321 4.19 5.29 -2.62
C ASP A 321 5.26 6.18 -3.29
N ALA A 322 4.90 6.98 -4.27
CA ALA A 322 5.80 7.98 -4.85
C ALA A 322 6.19 9.06 -3.81
N ALA A 323 5.27 9.39 -2.92
CA ALA A 323 5.47 10.36 -1.84
C ALA A 323 5.93 9.69 -0.52
N HIS A 324 5.43 8.51 -0.19
CA HIS A 324 5.50 8.00 1.19
C HIS A 324 5.38 6.47 1.31
N ALA A 325 6.11 5.69 0.53
CA ALA A 325 6.09 4.24 0.71
C ALA A 325 6.38 3.88 2.17
N LEU A 326 5.38 3.29 2.84
CA LEU A 326 5.43 2.89 4.24
C LEU A 326 5.93 1.45 4.38
N GLN A 327 6.38 1.11 5.56
CA GLN A 327 6.64 -0.29 5.92
C GLN A 327 5.42 -1.16 5.62
N PRO A 328 5.57 -2.28 4.90
CA PRO A 328 4.46 -3.20 4.59
C PRO A 328 3.67 -3.64 5.82
N SER A 329 4.37 -3.75 6.93
CA SER A 329 3.80 -4.13 8.22
C SER A 329 2.85 -3.12 8.87
N SER A 330 2.83 -1.89 8.38
CA SER A 330 1.82 -0.92 8.82
C SER A 330 0.42 -1.30 8.35
N GLY A 331 0.32 -2.05 7.24
CA GLY A 331 -0.94 -2.38 6.57
C GLY A 331 -1.71 -1.15 6.05
N GLN A 332 -1.07 0.05 6.04
CA GLN A 332 -1.75 1.32 5.76
C GLN A 332 -1.48 1.88 4.38
N GLY A 333 -0.43 1.43 3.67
CA GLY A 333 0.03 2.07 2.44
C GLY A 333 -1.07 2.29 1.39
N ALA A 334 -1.84 1.25 1.05
CA ALA A 334 -2.91 1.35 0.06
C ALA A 334 -4.02 2.32 0.50
N SER A 335 -4.41 2.29 1.77
CA SER A 335 -5.45 3.18 2.31
C SER A 335 -5.00 4.64 2.34
N MET A 336 -3.75 4.90 2.73
CA MET A 336 -3.18 6.25 2.67
C MET A 336 -3.14 6.79 1.24
N ALA A 337 -2.78 5.94 0.27
CA ALA A 337 -2.79 6.31 -1.14
C ALA A 337 -4.21 6.63 -1.67
N LEU A 338 -5.24 5.91 -1.20
CA LEU A 338 -6.64 6.22 -1.52
C LEU A 338 -7.08 7.56 -0.91
N GLU A 339 -6.71 7.82 0.36
CA GLU A 339 -6.96 9.11 1.01
C GLU A 339 -6.27 10.26 0.26
N ASP A 340 -5.06 10.04 -0.24
CA ASP A 340 -4.32 11.03 -1.04
C ASP A 340 -5.08 11.41 -2.32
N CYS A 341 -5.58 10.39 -3.04
CA CYS A 341 -6.32 10.61 -4.29
C CYS A 341 -7.59 11.44 -4.08
N GLU A 342 -8.35 11.14 -3.02
CA GLU A 342 -9.54 11.92 -2.67
C GLU A 342 -9.18 13.35 -2.27
N ALA A 343 -8.17 13.52 -1.41
CA ALA A 343 -7.75 14.84 -0.94
C ALA A 343 -7.27 15.73 -2.09
N LEU A 344 -6.40 15.22 -2.96
CA LEU A 344 -5.89 15.97 -4.11
C LEU A 344 -7.03 16.34 -5.08
N ALA A 345 -7.92 15.42 -5.38
CA ALA A 345 -9.02 15.66 -6.31
C ALA A 345 -10.01 16.71 -5.77
N LEU A 346 -10.34 16.67 -4.48
CA LEU A 346 -11.22 17.67 -3.84
C LEU A 346 -10.57 19.06 -3.85
N LEU A 347 -9.27 19.17 -3.56
CA LEU A 347 -8.53 20.43 -3.61
C LEU A 347 -8.39 20.96 -5.04
N LEU A 348 -8.11 20.09 -6.02
CA LEU A 348 -8.10 20.46 -7.43
C LEU A 348 -9.44 21.02 -7.87
N ARG A 349 -10.55 20.37 -7.53
CA ARG A 349 -11.88 20.88 -7.86
C ARG A 349 -12.12 22.28 -7.29
N HIS A 350 -11.76 22.50 -6.03
CA HIS A 350 -11.95 23.79 -5.36
C HIS A 350 -11.11 24.90 -6.00
N TYR A 351 -9.79 24.71 -6.06
CA TYR A 351 -8.88 25.77 -6.51
C TYR A 351 -8.96 26.05 -8.02
N LEU A 352 -9.30 25.07 -8.85
CA LEU A 352 -9.52 25.31 -10.27
C LEU A 352 -10.82 26.10 -10.56
N GLN A 353 -11.82 26.03 -9.68
CA GLN A 353 -13.02 26.89 -9.77
C GLN A 353 -12.74 28.31 -9.33
N GLU A 354 -11.81 28.54 -8.40
CA GLU A 354 -11.44 29.89 -7.95
C GLU A 354 -10.45 30.58 -8.90
N ASP A 355 -9.44 29.83 -9.36
CA ASP A 355 -8.33 30.34 -10.16
C ASP A 355 -7.88 29.27 -11.16
N SER A 356 -8.34 29.42 -12.41
CA SER A 356 -8.00 28.44 -13.45
C SER A 356 -6.51 28.44 -13.85
N GLU A 357 -5.76 29.48 -13.54
CA GLU A 357 -4.36 29.63 -13.93
C GLU A 357 -3.42 29.01 -12.87
N ASN A 358 -3.62 29.32 -11.59
CA ASN A 358 -2.76 28.89 -10.50
C ASN A 358 -3.37 27.76 -9.65
N GLY A 359 -4.61 27.38 -9.92
CA GLY A 359 -5.37 26.41 -9.11
C GLY A 359 -4.69 25.06 -8.97
N LEU A 360 -3.98 24.56 -10.01
CA LEU A 360 -3.24 23.30 -9.95
C LEU A 360 -2.11 23.35 -8.90
N LEU A 361 -1.33 24.42 -8.89
CA LEU A 361 -0.18 24.58 -7.98
C LEU A 361 -0.66 24.84 -6.55
N ARG A 362 -1.73 25.64 -6.38
CA ARG A 362 -2.35 25.87 -5.07
C ARG A 362 -2.90 24.56 -4.49
N ALA A 363 -3.61 23.77 -5.29
CA ALA A 363 -4.13 22.47 -4.88
C ALA A 363 -3.02 21.51 -4.46
N ALA A 364 -1.95 21.40 -5.26
CA ALA A 364 -0.82 20.53 -4.96
C ALA A 364 -0.13 20.91 -3.65
N LYS A 365 0.09 22.20 -3.42
CA LYS A 365 0.67 22.70 -2.17
C LYS A 365 -0.21 22.38 -0.96
N GLN A 366 -1.49 22.70 -1.03
CA GLN A 366 -2.43 22.45 0.07
C GLN A 366 -2.60 20.96 0.34
N TYR A 367 -2.57 20.11 -0.69
CA TYR A 367 -2.54 18.67 -0.54
C TYR A 367 -1.29 18.20 0.22
N SER A 368 -0.10 18.68 -0.16
CA SER A 368 1.15 18.36 0.52
C SER A 368 1.10 18.78 2.00
N ASP A 369 0.64 20.01 2.28
CA ASP A 369 0.56 20.55 3.64
C ASP A 369 -0.49 19.80 4.50
N LEU A 370 -1.60 19.37 3.90
CA LEU A 370 -2.64 18.60 4.57
C LEU A 370 -2.20 17.17 4.91
N ARG A 371 -1.59 16.47 3.95
CA ARG A 371 -1.37 15.03 4.07
C ARG A 371 -0.11 14.65 4.82
N ARG A 372 0.97 15.44 4.70
CA ARG A 372 2.27 15.14 5.32
C ARG A 372 2.18 14.93 6.84
N PRO A 373 1.53 15.78 7.65
CA PRO A 373 1.46 15.57 9.10
C PRO A 373 0.80 14.24 9.49
N ARG A 374 -0.23 13.81 8.73
CA ARG A 374 -0.87 12.50 8.96
C ARG A 374 0.08 11.35 8.65
N LEU A 375 0.80 11.43 7.53
CA LEU A 375 1.77 10.40 7.15
C LEU A 375 2.94 10.33 8.13
N ASP A 376 3.45 11.46 8.61
CA ASP A 376 4.49 11.52 9.62
C ASP A 376 4.09 10.79 10.91
N MET A 377 2.84 10.94 11.35
CA MET A 377 2.31 10.22 12.51
C MET A 377 2.29 8.70 12.28
N VAL A 378 1.79 8.26 11.12
CA VAL A 378 1.73 6.83 10.76
C VAL A 378 3.14 6.25 10.61
N PHE A 379 4.04 6.97 9.95
CA PHE A 379 5.44 6.59 9.73
C PHE A 379 6.19 6.38 11.06
N LYS A 380 6.11 7.36 11.97
CA LYS A 380 6.75 7.26 13.30
C LYS A 380 6.24 6.06 14.10
N LYS A 381 4.94 5.79 14.02
CA LYS A 381 4.37 4.62 14.69
C LYS A 381 4.82 3.31 14.06
N ALA A 382 4.87 3.23 12.74
CA ALA A 382 5.37 2.06 12.04
C ALA A 382 6.84 1.75 12.39
N GLN A 383 7.68 2.78 12.48
CA GLN A 383 9.09 2.63 12.92
C GLN A 383 9.20 2.09 14.35
N GLN A 384 8.37 2.54 15.29
CA GLN A 384 8.35 2.01 16.66
C GLN A 384 8.02 0.51 16.70
N LEU A 385 7.16 0.04 15.79
CA LEU A 385 6.78 -1.36 15.70
C LEU A 385 7.80 -2.24 14.94
N ALA A 386 8.69 -1.63 14.16
CA ALA A 386 9.71 -2.35 13.39
C ALA A 386 10.67 -3.16 14.27
N GLY A 387 11.01 -2.64 15.44
CA GLY A 387 11.87 -3.34 16.42
C GLY A 387 11.33 -4.69 16.87
N MET A 388 10.01 -4.91 16.85
CA MET A 388 9.40 -6.21 17.21
C MET A 388 9.58 -7.31 16.17
N LYS A 389 10.17 -7.03 15.01
CA LYS A 389 10.37 -7.96 13.91
C LYS A 389 11.82 -8.39 13.74
N GLN A 390 12.71 -7.76 14.48
CA GLN A 390 14.13 -8.10 14.48
C GLN A 390 14.37 -9.36 15.31
N ASP A 391 15.45 -10.08 14.98
CA ASP A 391 15.92 -11.18 15.80
C ASP A 391 16.30 -10.68 17.18
N MET A 392 15.82 -11.35 18.24
CA MET A 392 16.00 -10.89 19.61
C MET A 392 16.34 -12.05 20.56
N GLY A 393 16.99 -11.71 21.68
CA GLY A 393 17.27 -12.67 22.72
C GLY A 393 16.04 -12.98 23.60
N PHE A 394 16.09 -14.09 24.34
CA PHE A 394 14.99 -14.57 25.19
C PHE A 394 14.40 -13.50 26.13
N VAL A 395 15.25 -12.71 26.78
CA VAL A 395 14.80 -11.68 27.73
C VAL A 395 14.01 -10.58 26.99
N GLN A 396 14.50 -10.12 25.84
CA GLN A 396 13.81 -9.13 25.01
C GLN A 396 12.48 -9.68 24.48
N GLU A 397 12.44 -10.96 24.08
CA GLU A 397 11.22 -11.64 23.65
C GLU A 397 10.15 -11.63 24.76
N MET A 398 10.54 -11.97 26.00
CA MET A 398 9.61 -11.96 27.14
C MET A 398 9.09 -10.55 27.46
N PHE A 399 9.94 -9.53 27.41
CA PHE A 399 9.54 -8.14 27.56
C PHE A 399 8.57 -7.70 26.45
N MET A 400 8.85 -8.05 25.19
CA MET A 400 7.95 -7.77 24.07
C MET A 400 6.57 -8.38 24.31
N TYR A 401 6.47 -9.65 24.70
CA TYR A 401 5.20 -10.31 24.98
C TYR A 401 4.44 -9.65 26.13
N PHE A 402 5.14 -9.29 27.19
CA PHE A 402 4.55 -8.58 28.32
C PHE A 402 3.98 -7.22 27.89
N PHE A 403 4.73 -6.43 27.13
CA PHE A 403 4.26 -5.11 26.70
C PHE A 403 3.11 -5.20 25.69
N VAL A 404 3.13 -6.16 24.76
CA VAL A 404 2.00 -6.37 23.83
C VAL A 404 0.74 -6.73 24.61
N TRP A 405 0.84 -7.65 25.58
CA TRP A 405 -0.26 -8.02 26.45
C TRP A 405 -0.76 -6.83 27.30
N LEU A 406 0.15 -6.09 27.93
CA LEU A 406 -0.18 -4.93 28.77
C LEU A 406 -0.88 -3.83 27.95
N PHE A 407 -0.34 -3.48 26.77
CA PHE A 407 -0.92 -2.44 25.92
C PHE A 407 -2.30 -2.84 25.38
N SER A 408 -2.52 -4.12 25.11
CA SER A 408 -3.85 -4.64 24.79
C SER A 408 -4.81 -4.46 25.96
N ARG A 409 -4.40 -4.82 27.20
CA ARG A 409 -5.24 -4.64 28.40
C ARG A 409 -5.56 -3.18 28.69
N LEU A 410 -4.65 -2.27 28.46
CA LEU A 410 -4.83 -0.83 28.59
C LEU A 410 -5.55 -0.18 27.39
N LYS A 411 -5.96 -0.96 26.38
CA LYS A 411 -6.62 -0.50 25.16
C LYS A 411 -5.84 0.56 24.37
N ILE A 412 -4.51 0.64 24.55
CA ILE A 412 -3.66 1.64 23.88
C ILE A 412 -3.69 1.42 22.37
N THR A 413 -3.60 0.16 21.94
CA THR A 413 -3.66 -0.21 20.51
C THR A 413 -5.03 0.10 19.92
N GLU A 414 -6.13 -0.22 20.61
CA GLU A 414 -7.49 0.07 20.15
C GLU A 414 -7.74 1.57 20.02
N ASN A 415 -7.31 2.37 21.00
CA ASN A 415 -7.42 3.82 20.95
C ASN A 415 -6.64 4.44 19.80
N TYR A 416 -5.46 3.89 19.48
CA TYR A 416 -4.69 4.32 18.32
C TYR A 416 -5.40 3.96 17.00
N GLN A 417 -5.89 2.72 16.85
CA GLN A 417 -6.64 2.30 15.67
C GLN A 417 -7.91 3.13 15.46
N ARG A 418 -8.64 3.43 16.55
CA ARG A 418 -9.81 4.31 16.51
C ARG A 418 -9.46 5.70 15.98
N LYS A 419 -8.40 6.34 16.51
CA LYS A 419 -7.94 7.65 16.02
C LYS A 419 -7.53 7.63 14.55
N LEU A 420 -6.96 6.52 14.07
CA LEU A 420 -6.67 6.36 12.65
C LEU A 420 -7.93 6.28 11.80
N SER A 421 -8.95 5.54 12.25
CA SER A 421 -10.21 5.35 11.51
C SER A 421 -11.16 6.56 11.58
N GLU A 422 -11.01 7.45 12.56
CA GLU A 422 -11.79 8.69 12.67
C GLU A 422 -11.39 9.76 11.62
N TYR A 423 -10.29 9.57 10.90
CA TYR A 423 -9.86 10.54 9.90
C TYR A 423 -10.79 10.53 8.67
N ASP A 424 -11.40 11.68 8.40
CA ASP A 424 -12.32 11.88 7.28
C ASP A 424 -11.77 12.93 6.31
N VAL A 425 -11.38 12.48 5.11
CA VAL A 425 -10.73 13.33 4.11
C VAL A 425 -11.56 14.57 3.73
N PRO A 426 -12.88 14.46 3.43
CA PRO A 426 -13.67 15.63 3.09
C PRO A 426 -13.75 16.68 4.20
N THR A 427 -13.84 16.24 5.45
CA THR A 427 -13.86 17.13 6.62
C THR A 427 -12.54 17.89 6.74
N GLU A 428 -11.41 17.19 6.61
CA GLU A 428 -10.10 17.81 6.70
C GLU A 428 -9.81 18.78 5.52
N VAL A 429 -10.19 18.40 4.30
CA VAL A 429 -10.10 19.28 3.13
C VAL A 429 -10.96 20.54 3.34
N SER A 430 -12.19 20.39 3.82
CA SER A 430 -13.07 21.54 4.11
C SER A 430 -12.51 22.45 5.18
N ARG A 431 -11.82 21.89 6.19
CA ARG A 431 -11.16 22.65 7.25
C ARG A 431 -10.02 23.52 6.70
N ILE A 432 -9.15 22.93 5.85
CA ILE A 432 -8.00 23.67 5.32
C ILE A 432 -8.43 24.75 4.32
N ILE A 433 -9.44 24.50 3.51
CA ILE A 433 -10.00 25.50 2.60
C ILE A 433 -10.50 26.73 3.38
N ARG A 434 -11.22 26.53 4.49
CA ARG A 434 -11.72 27.65 5.32
C ARG A 434 -10.60 28.44 6.02
N GLN A 435 -9.42 27.84 6.21
CA GLN A 435 -8.28 28.51 6.84
C GLN A 435 -7.45 29.34 5.85
N THR A 436 -7.57 29.05 4.57
CA THR A 436 -6.75 29.67 3.49
C THR A 436 -7.53 30.61 2.59
N GLY A 437 -8.86 30.61 2.66
CA GLY A 437 -9.76 31.60 2.04
C GLY A 437 -10.14 32.67 3.05
#